data_ce2f6e4f42fd4f6f9dfc0b01891c7aeb
#
_entry.id   ce2f6e4f42fd4f6f9dfc0b01891c7aeb
#
_cell.length_a   1.000
_cell.length_b   1.000
_cell.length_c   1.000
_cell.angle_alpha   90.00
_cell.angle_beta   90.00
_cell.angle_gamma   90.00
#
_symmetry.space_group_name_H-M   'P 1'
#
loop_
_entity.id
_entity.type
_entity.pdbx_description
1 polymer ?
#
loop_
_entity_poly.entity_id
_entity_poly.type
_entity_poly.pdbx_seq_one_letter_code
_entity_poly.pdbx_strand_id
1 'polypeptide(L)'
;MLLLVGLTGGIGTGKSAVTNILRKKNYAVIDTDKIARAVVEPGKKAHKRIKEEFGIEYFKDDDQLDRVKLGAKVFADSEMRGKLNEITHPEIIKEVFREIMFSILKLNKIVFLDVPLLYETKMQKFVCKVVVTSCDEDIQMQRIIERDGLTENEAKQRINAQMSMREKVKRADFVILNNGTIDDLEREVNDMLRKTEWEWSKLLLKFCLSSAIFVLTSLILLNYFKFI
;
A
#
# COMPACT_ATOMS: atom_id res chain seq x y z
N MET A 1 -11.72 -14.83 -6.99
CA MET A 1 -10.51 -14.15 -7.54
C MET A 1 -10.45 -12.74 -7.00
N LEU A 2 -9.28 -12.29 -6.54
CA LEU A 2 -9.05 -10.99 -5.93
C LEU A 2 -8.18 -10.12 -6.87
N LEU A 3 -8.51 -8.85 -7.04
CA LEU A 3 -7.64 -7.85 -7.65
C LEU A 3 -6.99 -7.02 -6.54
N LEU A 4 -5.67 -7.15 -6.37
CA LEU A 4 -4.90 -6.36 -5.43
C LEU A 4 -4.38 -5.09 -6.12
N VAL A 5 -4.77 -3.93 -5.61
CA VAL A 5 -4.46 -2.61 -6.18
C VAL A 5 -3.58 -1.83 -5.20
N GLY A 6 -2.39 -1.43 -5.62
CA GLY A 6 -1.53 -0.56 -4.82
C GLY A 6 -2.02 0.89 -4.89
N LEU A 7 -2.22 1.52 -3.74
CA LEU A 7 -2.54 2.94 -3.63
C LEU A 7 -1.31 3.69 -3.08
N THR A 8 -0.82 4.66 -3.82
CA THR A 8 0.32 5.47 -3.42
C THR A 8 0.12 6.94 -3.80
N GLY A 9 1.07 7.77 -3.45
CA GLY A 9 1.07 9.21 -3.76
C GLY A 9 2.27 9.89 -3.09
N GLY A 10 2.50 11.15 -3.42
CA GLY A 10 3.48 11.97 -2.72
C GLY A 10 2.97 12.45 -1.37
N ILE A 11 3.89 12.91 -0.53
CA ILE A 11 3.52 13.65 0.69
C ILE A 11 2.62 14.84 0.30
N GLY A 12 1.55 15.10 1.04
CA GLY A 12 0.66 16.26 0.77
C GLY A 12 -0.33 16.09 -0.39
N THR A 13 -0.29 15.00 -1.18
CA THR A 13 -1.21 14.81 -2.32
C THR A 13 -2.65 14.42 -1.93
N GLY A 14 -2.91 14.11 -0.66
CA GLY A 14 -4.24 13.76 -0.17
C GLY A 14 -4.61 12.27 -0.29
N LYS A 15 -3.64 11.37 -0.36
CA LYS A 15 -3.84 9.92 -0.37
C LYS A 15 -4.78 9.44 0.76
N SER A 16 -4.68 10.02 1.95
CA SER A 16 -5.54 9.67 3.09
C SER A 16 -7.02 10.01 2.85
N ALA A 17 -7.31 11.08 2.10
CA ALA A 17 -8.68 11.43 1.70
C ALA A 17 -9.24 10.36 0.73
N VAL A 18 -8.44 9.93 -0.25
CA VAL A 18 -8.80 8.82 -1.14
C VAL A 18 -9.06 7.54 -0.36
N THR A 19 -8.18 7.19 0.57
CA THR A 19 -8.34 6.02 1.46
C THR A 19 -9.65 6.07 2.25
N ASN A 20 -10.01 7.24 2.77
CA ASN A 20 -11.26 7.44 3.50
C ASN A 20 -12.49 7.28 2.60
N ILE A 21 -12.46 7.81 1.38
CA ILE A 21 -13.54 7.62 0.39
C ILE A 21 -13.71 6.14 0.05
N LEU A 22 -12.61 5.42 -0.20
CA LEU A 22 -12.65 3.98 -0.48
C LEU A 22 -13.29 3.19 0.66
N ARG A 23 -12.92 3.50 1.92
CA ARG A 23 -13.53 2.86 3.12
C ARG A 23 -15.02 3.18 3.24
N LYS A 24 -15.43 4.43 3.02
CA LYS A 24 -16.86 4.83 3.01
C LYS A 24 -17.67 4.06 1.96
N LYS A 25 -17.04 3.71 0.85
CA LYS A 25 -17.64 2.92 -0.23
C LYS A 25 -17.51 1.39 0.00
N ASN A 26 -17.12 0.97 1.20
CA ASN A 26 -16.97 -0.43 1.63
C ASN A 26 -15.90 -1.22 0.87
N TYR A 27 -14.91 -0.56 0.26
CA TYR A 27 -13.74 -1.26 -0.25
C TYR A 27 -12.77 -1.61 0.88
N ALA A 28 -12.18 -2.80 0.78
CA ALA A 28 -11.13 -3.22 1.71
C ALA A 28 -9.85 -2.43 1.43
N VAL A 29 -9.31 -1.78 2.45
CA VAL A 29 -8.06 -1.01 2.39
C VAL A 29 -7.12 -1.48 3.48
N ILE A 30 -6.04 -2.11 3.07
CA ILE A 30 -4.94 -2.58 3.92
C ILE A 30 -3.91 -1.46 4.01
N ASP A 31 -3.75 -0.91 5.20
CA ASP A 31 -2.85 0.22 5.49
C ASP A 31 -1.52 -0.32 6.04
N THR A 32 -0.48 -0.26 5.20
CA THR A 32 0.84 -0.79 5.57
C THR A 32 1.53 -0.02 6.68
N ASP A 33 1.27 1.29 6.80
CA ASP A 33 1.82 2.10 7.90
C ASP A 33 1.17 1.73 9.24
N LYS A 34 -0.15 1.46 9.24
CA LYS A 34 -0.84 0.93 10.42
C LYS A 34 -0.28 -0.43 10.82
N ILE A 35 -0.09 -1.32 9.86
CA ILE A 35 0.52 -2.64 10.11
C ILE A 35 1.93 -2.49 10.67
N ALA A 36 2.78 -1.63 10.07
CA ALA A 36 4.13 -1.38 10.55
C ALA A 36 4.16 -0.81 11.98
N ARG A 37 3.11 -0.09 12.37
CA ARG A 37 2.95 0.36 13.76
C ARG A 37 2.49 -0.77 14.69
N ALA A 38 1.56 -1.59 14.24
CA ALA A 38 0.96 -2.64 15.05
C ALA A 38 1.93 -3.80 15.34
N VAL A 39 2.82 -4.16 14.41
CA VAL A 39 3.76 -5.27 14.60
C VAL A 39 4.83 -5.01 15.66
N VAL A 40 5.05 -3.74 16.05
CA VAL A 40 6.01 -3.34 17.09
C VAL A 40 5.31 -2.90 18.39
N GLU A 41 4.02 -3.19 18.56
CA GLU A 41 3.31 -2.96 19.82
C GLU A 41 3.78 -3.93 20.92
N PRO A 42 3.65 -3.57 22.19
CA PRO A 42 4.00 -4.42 23.33
C PRO A 42 3.47 -5.85 23.20
N GLY A 43 4.32 -6.82 23.50
CA GLY A 43 3.99 -8.25 23.40
C GLY A 43 4.15 -8.88 22.01
N LYS A 44 4.29 -8.11 20.96
CA LYS A 44 4.53 -8.61 19.59
C LYS A 44 5.96 -9.14 19.42
N LYS A 45 6.15 -10.03 18.44
CA LYS A 45 7.47 -10.65 18.19
C LYS A 45 8.53 -9.61 17.78
N ALA A 46 8.17 -8.67 16.88
CA ALA A 46 9.10 -7.62 16.48
C ALA A 46 9.46 -6.71 17.66
N HIS A 47 8.50 -6.36 18.54
CA HIS A 47 8.74 -5.59 19.74
C HIS A 47 9.81 -6.22 20.64
N LYS A 48 9.70 -7.53 20.94
CA LYS A 48 10.67 -8.26 21.76
C LYS A 48 12.07 -8.25 21.14
N ARG A 49 12.15 -8.55 19.83
CA ARG A 49 13.43 -8.57 19.10
C ARG A 49 14.08 -7.19 19.00
N ILE A 50 13.29 -6.11 18.84
CA ILE A 50 13.82 -4.74 18.87
C ILE A 50 14.41 -4.44 20.25
N LYS A 51 13.74 -4.86 21.33
CA LYS A 51 14.20 -4.65 22.70
C LYS A 51 15.50 -5.40 22.99
N GLU A 52 15.65 -6.61 22.45
CA GLU A 52 16.88 -7.43 22.54
C GLU A 52 18.04 -6.84 21.74
N GLU A 53 17.78 -6.32 20.51
CA GLU A 53 18.84 -5.84 19.60
C GLU A 53 19.25 -4.40 19.86
N PHE A 54 18.29 -3.52 20.20
CA PHE A 54 18.54 -2.07 20.34
C PHE A 54 18.63 -1.60 21.78
N GLY A 55 18.13 -2.36 22.75
CA GLY A 55 18.14 -2.03 24.17
C GLY A 55 16.83 -1.38 24.66
N ILE A 56 16.68 -1.40 25.99
CA ILE A 56 15.49 -0.91 26.69
C ILE A 56 15.36 0.63 26.62
N GLU A 57 16.45 1.32 26.41
CA GLU A 57 16.49 2.78 26.32
C GLU A 57 15.69 3.36 25.15
N TYR A 58 15.31 2.55 24.15
CA TYR A 58 14.43 2.93 23.04
C TYR A 58 12.96 2.64 23.33
N PHE A 59 12.62 2.34 24.59
CA PHE A 59 11.24 2.11 25.01
C PHE A 59 10.86 3.09 26.11
N LYS A 60 9.57 3.44 26.16
CA LYS A 60 8.99 4.29 27.20
C LYS A 60 8.64 3.45 28.43
N ASP A 61 8.25 4.11 29.52
CA ASP A 61 7.88 3.46 30.78
C ASP A 61 6.67 2.52 30.63
N ASP A 62 5.80 2.78 29.66
CA ASP A 62 4.63 1.96 29.29
C ASP A 62 4.98 0.81 28.33
N ASP A 63 6.25 0.50 28.16
CA ASP A 63 6.80 -0.53 27.25
C ASP A 63 6.52 -0.26 25.75
N GLN A 64 6.01 0.91 25.38
CA GLN A 64 5.88 1.29 23.98
C GLN A 64 7.20 1.73 23.38
N LEU A 65 7.42 1.38 22.12
CA LEU A 65 8.59 1.81 21.35
C LEU A 65 8.65 3.34 21.23
N ASP A 66 9.74 3.97 21.69
CA ASP A 66 10.02 5.37 21.41
C ASP A 66 10.48 5.54 19.95
N ARG A 67 9.49 5.75 19.07
CA ARG A 67 9.70 5.86 17.62
C ARG A 67 10.56 7.06 17.24
N VAL A 68 10.53 8.13 18.03
CA VAL A 68 11.30 9.36 17.77
C VAL A 68 12.77 9.06 18.05
N LYS A 69 13.06 8.48 19.20
CA LYS A 69 14.42 8.15 19.65
C LYS A 69 15.04 7.07 18.74
N LEU A 70 14.33 5.97 18.48
CA LEU A 70 14.81 4.93 17.58
C LEU A 70 14.93 5.43 16.14
N GLY A 71 13.95 6.24 15.69
CA GLY A 71 13.98 6.85 14.35
C GLY A 71 15.22 7.70 14.13
N ALA A 72 15.57 8.56 15.09
CA ALA A 72 16.79 9.37 15.02
C ALA A 72 18.06 8.50 14.92
N LYS A 73 18.15 7.40 15.70
CA LYS A 73 19.26 6.45 15.66
C LYS A 73 19.41 5.79 14.29
N VAL A 74 18.33 5.20 13.76
CA VAL A 74 18.38 4.47 12.48
C VAL A 74 18.47 5.40 11.27
N PHE A 75 18.10 6.67 11.42
CA PHE A 75 18.31 7.67 10.37
C PHE A 75 19.80 7.97 10.18
N ALA A 76 20.55 8.09 11.28
CA ALA A 76 21.99 8.38 11.28
C ALA A 76 22.85 7.16 10.96
N ASP A 77 22.32 5.93 11.15
CA ASP A 77 23.09 4.69 11.09
C ASP A 77 22.42 3.69 10.14
N SER A 78 23.05 3.45 8.99
CA SER A 78 22.51 2.54 7.96
C SER A 78 22.53 1.06 8.38
N GLU A 79 23.48 0.64 9.22
CA GLU A 79 23.56 -0.73 9.74
C GLU A 79 22.39 -0.99 10.70
N MET A 80 22.16 -0.08 11.65
CA MET A 80 21.03 -0.15 12.58
C MET A 80 19.70 -0.11 11.86
N ARG A 81 19.60 0.69 10.79
CA ARG A 81 18.40 0.67 9.91
C ARG A 81 18.21 -0.68 9.24
N GLY A 82 19.29 -1.32 8.78
CA GLY A 82 19.27 -2.67 8.23
C GLY A 82 18.72 -3.68 9.25
N LYS A 83 19.25 -3.69 10.46
CA LYS A 83 18.81 -4.56 11.56
C LYS A 83 17.34 -4.36 11.92
N LEU A 84 16.88 -3.10 12.01
CA LEU A 84 15.47 -2.82 12.27
C LEU A 84 14.56 -3.37 11.16
N ASN A 85 14.98 -3.22 9.90
CA ASN A 85 14.26 -3.77 8.76
C ASN A 85 14.21 -5.30 8.76
N GLU A 86 15.30 -5.98 9.09
CA GLU A 86 15.37 -7.45 9.23
C GLU A 86 14.42 -7.98 10.32
N ILE A 87 14.20 -7.21 11.36
CA ILE A 87 13.27 -7.56 12.44
C ILE A 87 11.81 -7.29 12.03
N THR A 88 11.54 -6.14 11.43
CA THR A 88 10.18 -5.66 11.21
C THR A 88 9.57 -6.14 9.89
N HIS A 89 10.33 -6.20 8.80
CA HIS A 89 9.79 -6.55 7.48
C HIS A 89 9.10 -7.92 7.43
N PRO A 90 9.66 -9.01 7.99
CA PRO A 90 9.00 -10.32 7.97
C PRO A 90 7.63 -10.29 8.68
N GLU A 91 7.54 -9.60 9.81
CA GLU A 91 6.30 -9.51 10.57
C GLU A 91 5.26 -8.61 9.87
N ILE A 92 5.71 -7.52 9.19
CA ILE A 92 4.84 -6.69 8.34
C ILE A 92 4.30 -7.50 7.17
N ILE A 93 5.15 -8.21 6.44
CA ILE A 93 4.75 -9.03 5.28
C ILE A 93 3.74 -10.10 5.70
N LYS A 94 4.00 -10.78 6.83
CA LYS A 94 3.09 -11.79 7.38
C LYS A 94 1.72 -11.20 7.70
N GLU A 95 1.69 -10.01 8.30
CA GLU A 95 0.43 -9.35 8.66
C GLU A 95 -0.32 -8.85 7.42
N VAL A 96 0.38 -8.25 6.44
CA VAL A 96 -0.22 -7.88 5.14
C VAL A 96 -0.83 -9.11 4.45
N PHE A 97 -0.10 -10.22 4.43
CA PHE A 97 -0.62 -11.47 3.85
C PHE A 97 -1.86 -11.97 4.58
N ARG A 98 -1.86 -11.89 5.92
CA ARG A 98 -3.03 -12.26 6.73
C ARG A 98 -4.26 -11.42 6.37
N GLU A 99 -4.09 -10.10 6.25
CA GLU A 99 -5.19 -9.19 5.86
C GLU A 99 -5.70 -9.46 4.44
N ILE A 100 -4.81 -9.79 3.50
CA ILE A 100 -5.18 -10.22 2.15
C ILE A 100 -6.01 -11.51 2.21
N MET A 101 -5.58 -12.51 2.98
CA MET A 101 -6.31 -13.77 3.13
C MET A 101 -7.69 -13.55 3.75
N PHE A 102 -7.80 -12.71 4.78
CA PHE A 102 -9.11 -12.31 5.33
C PHE A 102 -10.00 -11.63 4.28
N SER A 103 -9.42 -10.80 3.44
CA SER A 103 -10.16 -10.15 2.36
C SER A 103 -10.68 -11.14 1.31
N ILE A 104 -9.91 -12.19 1.01
CA ILE A 104 -10.34 -13.30 0.15
C ILE A 104 -11.51 -14.06 0.78
N LEU A 105 -11.40 -14.40 2.07
CA LEU A 105 -12.46 -15.11 2.81
C LEU A 105 -13.75 -14.29 2.90
N LYS A 106 -13.65 -12.96 2.94
CA LYS A 106 -14.80 -12.04 2.89
C LYS A 106 -15.35 -11.83 1.47
N LEU A 107 -14.80 -12.53 0.47
CA LEU A 107 -15.19 -12.44 -0.94
C LEU A 107 -15.03 -11.03 -1.54
N ASN A 108 -14.09 -10.25 -1.02
CA ASN A 108 -13.76 -8.95 -1.60
C ASN A 108 -13.21 -9.15 -3.03
N LYS A 109 -13.78 -8.44 -3.98
CA LYS A 109 -13.34 -8.48 -5.39
C LYS A 109 -12.07 -7.67 -5.61
N ILE A 110 -11.99 -6.53 -4.96
CA ILE A 110 -10.90 -5.55 -5.06
C ILE A 110 -10.42 -5.20 -3.65
N VAL A 111 -9.11 -5.21 -3.45
CA VAL A 111 -8.47 -4.79 -2.20
C VAL A 111 -7.41 -3.75 -2.53
N PHE A 112 -7.43 -2.63 -1.85
CA PHE A 112 -6.44 -1.58 -1.96
C PHE A 112 -5.35 -1.78 -0.90
N LEU A 113 -4.11 -1.85 -1.34
CA LEU A 113 -2.92 -1.87 -0.48
C LEU A 113 -2.36 -0.44 -0.42
N ASP A 114 -2.59 0.25 0.69
CA ASP A 114 -2.14 1.62 0.91
C ASP A 114 -0.66 1.63 1.33
N VAL A 115 0.22 2.04 0.41
CA VAL A 115 1.67 2.06 0.58
C VAL A 115 2.22 3.41 0.14
N PRO A 116 2.63 4.30 1.07
CA PRO A 116 3.15 5.63 0.71
C PRO A 116 4.38 5.59 -0.21
N LEU A 117 5.31 4.68 0.08
CA LEU A 117 6.57 4.51 -0.65
C LEU A 117 6.57 3.26 -1.55
N LEU A 118 5.47 3.04 -2.29
CA LEU A 118 5.24 1.83 -3.09
C LEU A 118 6.36 1.55 -4.10
N TYR A 119 6.79 2.56 -4.81
CA TYR A 119 7.81 2.44 -5.85
C TYR A 119 9.22 2.38 -5.25
N GLU A 120 9.47 3.19 -4.22
CA GLU A 120 10.76 3.26 -3.52
C GLU A 120 11.10 1.92 -2.85
N THR A 121 10.10 1.24 -2.30
CA THR A 121 10.24 -0.09 -1.67
C THR A 121 10.06 -1.25 -2.65
N LYS A 122 9.84 -0.97 -3.94
CA LYS A 122 9.59 -1.95 -4.99
C LYS A 122 8.36 -2.84 -4.75
N MET A 123 7.43 -2.41 -3.91
CA MET A 123 6.21 -3.17 -3.60
C MET A 123 5.19 -3.19 -4.74
N GLN A 124 5.35 -2.36 -5.77
CA GLN A 124 4.54 -2.42 -6.99
C GLN A 124 4.59 -3.79 -7.68
N LYS A 125 5.61 -4.60 -7.41
CA LYS A 125 5.72 -5.97 -7.97
C LYS A 125 4.71 -6.96 -7.38
N PHE A 126 4.11 -6.63 -6.25
CA PHE A 126 3.17 -7.50 -5.53
C PHE A 126 1.71 -7.13 -5.75
N VAL A 127 1.44 -6.08 -6.53
CA VAL A 127 0.08 -5.62 -6.84
C VAL A 127 -0.20 -5.78 -8.33
N CYS A 128 -1.48 -5.94 -8.67
CA CYS A 128 -1.91 -6.12 -10.06
C CYS A 128 -1.99 -4.80 -10.82
N LYS A 129 -2.34 -3.72 -10.11
CA LYS A 129 -2.52 -2.37 -10.63
C LYS A 129 -2.03 -1.35 -9.61
N VAL A 130 -1.61 -0.18 -10.07
CA VAL A 130 -1.17 0.92 -9.20
C VAL A 130 -2.02 2.16 -9.46
N VAL A 131 -2.57 2.69 -8.39
CA VAL A 131 -3.26 3.99 -8.33
C VAL A 131 -2.34 5.00 -7.66
N VAL A 132 -2.12 6.14 -8.31
CA VAL A 132 -1.34 7.25 -7.77
C VAL A 132 -2.26 8.43 -7.49
N THR A 133 -2.30 8.90 -6.25
CA THR A 133 -2.91 10.19 -5.91
C THR A 133 -1.92 11.31 -6.17
N SER A 134 -2.29 12.28 -6.98
CA SER A 134 -1.49 13.41 -7.40
C SER A 134 -2.23 14.74 -7.18
N CYS A 135 -1.49 15.81 -7.06
CA CYS A 135 -1.98 17.19 -7.15
C CYS A 135 -0.87 18.07 -7.74
N ASP A 136 -1.22 19.32 -8.05
CA ASP A 136 -0.26 20.31 -8.52
C ASP A 136 0.77 20.62 -7.44
N GLU A 137 2.00 20.98 -7.87
CA GLU A 137 3.14 21.17 -6.96
C GLU A 137 2.88 22.30 -5.94
N ASP A 138 2.24 23.38 -6.36
CA ASP A 138 1.90 24.51 -5.48
C ASP A 138 0.90 24.08 -4.40
N ILE A 139 -0.13 23.31 -4.77
CA ILE A 139 -1.13 22.76 -3.85
C ILE A 139 -0.45 21.76 -2.88
N GLN A 140 0.44 20.94 -3.40
CA GLN A 140 1.21 19.98 -2.59
C GLN A 140 2.03 20.71 -1.53
N MET A 141 2.79 21.73 -1.97
CA MET A 141 3.63 22.55 -1.09
C MET A 141 2.82 23.22 0.00
N GLN A 142 1.74 23.93 -0.39
CA GLN A 142 0.86 24.63 0.56
C GLN A 142 0.31 23.66 1.61
N ARG A 143 -0.21 22.50 1.20
CA ARG A 143 -0.78 21.50 2.12
C ARG A 143 0.23 20.96 3.12
N ILE A 144 1.50 20.80 2.70
CA ILE A 144 2.56 20.33 3.61
C ILE A 144 2.90 21.41 4.62
N ILE A 145 3.07 22.67 4.18
CA ILE A 145 3.37 23.81 5.05
C ILE A 145 2.26 23.99 6.10
N GLU A 146 1.00 24.01 5.66
CA GLU A 146 -0.15 24.21 6.56
C GLU A 146 -0.31 23.06 7.57
N ARG A 147 -0.14 21.80 7.11
CA ARG A 147 -0.35 20.63 7.97
C ARG A 147 0.75 20.45 9.00
N ASP A 148 2.01 20.67 8.61
CA ASP A 148 3.19 20.31 9.40
C ASP A 148 3.86 21.52 10.05
N GLY A 149 3.42 22.75 9.74
CA GLY A 149 4.01 24.00 10.25
C GLY A 149 5.45 24.22 9.76
N LEU A 150 5.77 23.78 8.55
CA LEU A 150 7.11 23.81 7.99
C LEU A 150 7.38 25.08 7.19
N THR A 151 8.65 25.42 7.06
CA THR A 151 9.11 26.39 6.06
C THR A 151 9.03 25.78 4.66
N GLU A 152 9.00 26.62 3.63
CA GLU A 152 9.01 26.18 2.22
C GLU A 152 10.21 25.28 1.89
N ASN A 153 11.39 25.62 2.41
CA ASN A 153 12.61 24.82 2.20
C ASN A 153 12.50 23.43 2.81
N GLU A 154 11.97 23.30 4.02
CA GLU A 154 11.76 22.01 4.68
C GLU A 154 10.71 21.18 3.96
N ALA A 155 9.61 21.80 3.51
CA ALA A 155 8.59 21.13 2.72
C ALA A 155 9.18 20.60 1.40
N LYS A 156 9.98 21.41 0.70
CA LYS A 156 10.69 21.02 -0.53
C LYS A 156 11.66 19.86 -0.31
N GLN A 157 12.40 19.87 0.80
CA GLN A 157 13.28 18.74 1.16
C GLN A 157 12.49 17.45 1.36
N ARG A 158 11.32 17.50 2.02
CA ARG A 158 10.46 16.31 2.22
C ARG A 158 9.87 15.79 0.92
N ILE A 159 9.51 16.68 -0.01
CA ILE A 159 9.04 16.30 -1.34
C ILE A 159 10.18 15.61 -2.12
N ASN A 160 11.36 16.21 -2.12
CA ASN A 160 12.53 15.69 -2.85
C ASN A 160 13.12 14.39 -2.26
N ALA A 161 12.81 14.07 -1.01
CA ALA A 161 13.19 12.80 -0.40
C ALA A 161 12.40 11.59 -0.95
N GLN A 162 11.34 11.82 -1.72
CA GLN A 162 10.53 10.79 -2.37
C GLN A 162 10.79 10.77 -3.89
N MET A 163 10.38 9.68 -4.54
CA MET A 163 10.31 9.65 -6.01
C MET A 163 9.42 10.79 -6.50
N SER A 164 9.84 11.50 -7.55
CA SER A 164 9.08 12.63 -8.09
C SER A 164 7.66 12.22 -8.50
N MET A 165 6.69 13.12 -8.32
CA MET A 165 5.30 12.85 -8.73
C MET A 165 5.19 12.55 -10.21
N ARG A 166 5.97 13.24 -11.05
CA ARG A 166 6.04 12.98 -12.50
C ARG A 166 6.40 11.52 -12.80
N GLU A 167 7.38 10.96 -12.09
CA GLU A 167 7.80 9.58 -12.30
C GLU A 167 6.77 8.58 -11.73
N LYS A 168 6.14 8.88 -10.59
CA LYS A 168 5.05 8.08 -10.03
C LYS A 168 3.86 8.01 -10.99
N VAL A 169 3.42 9.15 -11.51
CA VAL A 169 2.31 9.27 -12.47
C VAL A 169 2.62 8.50 -13.76
N LYS A 170 3.84 8.62 -14.30
CA LYS A 170 4.26 7.89 -15.51
C LYS A 170 4.15 6.37 -15.36
N ARG A 171 4.35 5.84 -14.15
CA ARG A 171 4.33 4.40 -13.86
C ARG A 171 2.97 3.89 -13.38
N ALA A 172 2.01 4.78 -13.14
CA ALA A 172 0.70 4.43 -12.64
C ALA A 172 -0.20 3.80 -13.71
N ASP A 173 -1.04 2.84 -13.31
CA ASP A 173 -2.15 2.39 -14.15
C ASP A 173 -3.32 3.37 -14.12
N PHE A 174 -3.54 4.00 -12.95
CA PHE A 174 -4.58 5.01 -12.74
C PHE A 174 -4.04 6.17 -11.93
N VAL A 175 -4.45 7.38 -12.28
CA VAL A 175 -4.11 8.61 -11.56
C VAL A 175 -5.39 9.25 -11.04
N ILE A 176 -5.39 9.66 -9.78
CA ILE A 176 -6.43 10.45 -9.14
C ILE A 176 -5.87 11.86 -8.94
N LEU A 177 -6.46 12.85 -9.58
CA LEU A 177 -6.10 14.24 -9.41
C LEU A 177 -6.87 14.86 -8.25
N ASN A 178 -6.16 15.44 -7.28
CA ASN A 178 -6.72 16.03 -6.08
C ASN A 178 -6.40 17.53 -5.99
N ASN A 179 -6.84 18.27 -7.01
CA ASN A 179 -6.62 19.72 -7.09
C ASN A 179 -7.82 20.56 -6.62
N GLY A 180 -9.00 19.95 -6.55
CA GLY A 180 -10.25 20.62 -6.27
C GLY A 180 -10.83 20.34 -4.88
N THR A 181 -12.13 20.39 -4.82
CA THR A 181 -12.94 20.12 -3.62
C THR A 181 -12.98 18.62 -3.29
N ILE A 182 -13.55 18.29 -2.14
CA ILE A 182 -13.78 16.89 -1.75
C ILE A 182 -14.76 16.18 -2.70
N ASP A 183 -15.73 16.89 -3.26
CA ASP A 183 -16.69 16.36 -4.22
C ASP A 183 -16.02 16.06 -5.57
N ASP A 184 -15.05 16.89 -5.98
CA ASP A 184 -14.22 16.63 -7.16
C ASP A 184 -13.38 15.37 -6.96
N LEU A 185 -12.74 15.25 -5.81
CA LEU A 185 -11.97 14.07 -5.45
C LEU A 185 -12.84 12.81 -5.44
N GLU A 186 -14.06 12.90 -4.93
CA GLU A 186 -14.98 11.76 -4.92
C GLU A 186 -15.38 11.34 -6.33
N ARG A 187 -15.54 12.29 -7.26
CA ARG A 187 -15.76 11.99 -8.70
C ARG A 187 -14.56 11.25 -9.30
N GLU A 188 -13.34 11.74 -9.08
CA GLU A 188 -12.12 11.11 -9.55
C GLU A 188 -11.97 9.67 -9.02
N VAL A 189 -12.26 9.47 -7.72
CA VAL A 189 -12.25 8.13 -7.10
C VAL A 189 -13.29 7.22 -7.74
N ASN A 190 -14.52 7.71 -8.01
CA ASN A 190 -15.56 6.93 -8.66
C ASN A 190 -15.15 6.51 -10.08
N ASP A 191 -14.52 7.39 -10.82
CA ASP A 191 -14.03 7.11 -12.18
C ASP A 191 -12.91 6.05 -12.17
N MET A 192 -11.98 6.16 -11.24
CA MET A 192 -10.96 5.16 -11.02
C MET A 192 -11.57 3.81 -10.63
N LEU A 193 -12.57 3.80 -9.73
CA LEU A 193 -13.24 2.57 -9.31
C LEU A 193 -13.94 1.87 -10.49
N ARG A 194 -14.67 2.60 -11.33
CA ARG A 194 -15.30 2.03 -12.54
C ARG A 194 -14.28 1.37 -13.46
N LYS A 195 -13.14 2.01 -13.67
CA LYS A 195 -12.04 1.45 -14.48
C LYS A 195 -11.44 0.20 -13.83
N THR A 196 -11.27 0.21 -12.52
CA THR A 196 -10.71 -0.92 -11.75
C THR A 196 -11.67 -2.12 -11.74
N GLU A 197 -12.96 -1.90 -11.59
CA GLU A 197 -13.99 -2.95 -11.67
C GLU A 197 -14.07 -3.56 -13.07
N TRP A 198 -13.89 -2.76 -14.10
CA TRP A 198 -13.79 -3.23 -15.47
C TRP A 198 -12.57 -4.13 -15.68
N GLU A 199 -11.40 -3.76 -15.15
CA GLU A 199 -10.21 -4.59 -15.19
C GLU A 199 -10.39 -5.91 -14.42
N TRP A 200 -11.04 -5.87 -13.26
CA TRP A 200 -11.39 -7.09 -12.51
C TRP A 200 -12.30 -8.02 -13.33
N SER A 201 -13.31 -7.46 -13.99
CA SER A 201 -14.25 -8.22 -14.83
C SER A 201 -13.56 -8.89 -16.01
N LYS A 202 -12.64 -8.20 -16.68
CA LYS A 202 -11.79 -8.78 -17.74
C LYS A 202 -10.92 -9.92 -17.22
N LEU A 203 -10.32 -9.75 -16.05
CA LEU A 203 -9.48 -10.78 -15.43
C LEU A 203 -10.30 -12.01 -15.07
N LEU A 204 -11.51 -11.84 -14.53
CA LEU A 204 -12.45 -12.92 -14.24
C LEU A 204 -12.84 -13.67 -15.51
N LEU A 205 -13.19 -12.94 -16.56
CA LEU A 205 -13.57 -13.55 -17.86
C LEU A 205 -12.43 -14.39 -18.43
N LYS A 206 -11.20 -13.86 -18.43
CA LYS A 206 -10.01 -14.63 -18.89
C LYS A 206 -9.81 -15.90 -18.06
N PHE A 207 -9.98 -15.84 -16.75
CA PHE A 207 -9.87 -17.01 -15.87
C PHE A 207 -10.94 -18.04 -16.17
N CYS A 208 -12.21 -17.63 -16.34
CA CYS A 208 -13.31 -18.53 -16.67
C CYS A 208 -13.10 -19.22 -18.04
N LEU A 209 -12.65 -18.46 -19.05
CA LEU A 209 -12.35 -19.02 -20.39
C LEU A 209 -11.20 -20.02 -20.34
N SER A 210 -10.09 -19.71 -19.65
CA SER A 210 -8.97 -20.64 -19.52
C SER A 210 -9.35 -21.91 -18.77
N SER A 211 -10.17 -21.80 -17.73
CA SER A 211 -10.68 -22.95 -16.98
C SER A 211 -11.61 -23.82 -17.84
N ALA A 212 -12.49 -23.22 -18.64
CA ALA A 212 -13.38 -23.92 -19.55
C ALA A 212 -12.58 -24.67 -20.62
N ILE A 213 -11.55 -24.07 -21.23
CA ILE A 213 -10.65 -24.72 -22.19
C ILE A 213 -9.93 -25.88 -21.53
N PHE A 214 -9.41 -25.72 -20.31
CA PHE A 214 -8.73 -26.79 -19.58
C PHE A 214 -9.64 -27.99 -19.33
N VAL A 215 -10.89 -27.75 -18.90
CA VAL A 215 -11.87 -28.82 -18.69
C VAL A 215 -12.19 -29.54 -20.02
N LEU A 216 -12.41 -28.79 -21.10
CA LEU A 216 -12.73 -29.36 -22.41
C LEU A 216 -11.57 -30.23 -22.94
N THR A 217 -10.33 -29.75 -22.86
CA THR A 217 -9.15 -30.51 -23.28
C THR A 217 -8.97 -31.80 -22.46
N SER A 218 -9.21 -31.71 -21.14
CA SER A 218 -9.16 -32.87 -20.24
C SER A 218 -10.21 -33.94 -20.61
N LEU A 219 -11.42 -33.52 -20.94
CA LEU A 219 -12.50 -34.42 -21.37
C LEU A 219 -12.17 -35.10 -22.71
N ILE A 220 -11.61 -34.35 -23.65
CA ILE A 220 -11.17 -34.92 -24.95
C ILE A 220 -10.08 -35.99 -24.74
N LEU A 221 -9.08 -35.68 -23.91
CA LEU A 221 -8.01 -36.64 -23.58
C LEU A 221 -8.55 -37.89 -22.88
N LEU A 222 -9.46 -37.73 -21.92
CA LEU A 222 -10.08 -38.87 -21.22
C LEU A 222 -10.87 -39.75 -22.18
N ASN A 223 -11.60 -39.17 -23.14
CA ASN A 223 -12.29 -39.98 -24.18
C ASN A 223 -11.32 -40.67 -25.13
N TYR A 224 -10.24 -39.99 -25.52
CA TYR A 224 -9.22 -40.60 -26.38
C TYR A 224 -8.60 -41.86 -25.74
N PHE A 225 -8.25 -41.78 -24.43
CA PHE A 225 -7.68 -42.93 -23.70
C PHE A 225 -8.68 -44.03 -23.37
N LYS A 226 -9.99 -43.83 -23.51
CA LYS A 226 -11.00 -44.89 -23.39
C LYS A 226 -11.16 -45.75 -24.65
N PHE A 227 -10.65 -45.26 -25.79
CA PHE A 227 -10.75 -45.96 -27.08
C PHE A 227 -9.45 -46.64 -27.50
N ILE A 228 -8.40 -46.54 -26.67
CA ILE A 228 -7.16 -47.32 -26.79
C ILE A 228 -7.15 -48.40 -25.70
#